data_7a937b9f66577e9ed91a7e09fb826dc0
#
_entry.id   7a937b9f66577e9ed91a7e09fb826dc0
#
_cell.length_a   1.000
_cell.length_b   1.000
_cell.length_c   1.000
_cell.angle_alpha   90.00
_cell.angle_beta   90.00
_cell.angle_gamma   90.00
#
_symmetry.space_group_name_H-M   'P 1'
#
loop_
_entity.id
_entity.type
_entity.pdbx_description
1 polymer ?
#
loop_
_entity_poly.entity_id
_entity_poly.type
_entity_poly.pdbx_seq_one_letter_code
_entity_poly.pdbx_strand_id
1 'polypeptide(L)'
;MTLAGRGTQPVEVVDHDPSWRARYAEERDRIAAALGDAVLAIEHVGGTAVPGLPAKPVIDLMVGVEDIERAGPAVAGLINLGYEYVPEFESELPDRRYFRLGTPETHHVHMVPVSSDYFQEHLLFRDWLREHPQAAEEYGKLKRGLASRHRLDREAYRAGKVPFIETVVAAARREAGEGRDQSS
;
A
#
# COMPACT_ATOMS: atom_id res chain seq x y z
N MET A 1 -14.12 18.35 15.83
CA MET A 1 -12.67 18.64 16.01
C MET A 1 -12.05 18.66 14.62
N THR A 2 -11.53 19.79 14.21
CA THR A 2 -11.29 20.21 12.83
C THR A 2 -10.16 19.40 12.17
N LEU A 3 -10.41 18.84 10.97
CA LEU A 3 -9.46 18.13 10.06
C LEU A 3 -8.30 19.04 9.53
N ALA A 4 -8.10 20.22 10.10
CA ALA A 4 -7.26 21.29 9.56
C ALA A 4 -5.72 21.10 9.75
N GLY A 5 -5.22 19.98 10.28
CA GLY A 5 -3.80 19.85 10.63
C GLY A 5 -2.95 18.93 9.77
N ARG A 6 -3.53 18.04 8.95
CA ARG A 6 -2.78 16.94 8.30
C ARG A 6 -2.57 17.09 6.79
N GLY A 7 -3.22 18.03 6.13
CA GLY A 7 -3.10 18.27 4.67
C GLY A 7 -1.80 18.93 4.22
N THR A 8 -1.00 19.46 5.12
CA THR A 8 0.14 20.34 4.81
C THR A 8 1.52 19.69 4.91
N GLN A 9 1.61 18.41 5.28
CA GLN A 9 2.93 17.77 5.28
C GLN A 9 3.42 17.53 3.86
N PRO A 10 4.64 17.95 3.53
CA PRO A 10 5.19 17.78 2.20
C PRO A 10 5.32 16.30 1.81
N VAL A 11 5.15 16.02 0.53
CA VAL A 11 5.50 14.73 -0.04
C VAL A 11 7.01 14.62 -0.08
N GLU A 12 7.56 13.72 0.72
CA GLU A 12 8.98 13.45 0.79
C GLU A 12 9.26 12.03 0.28
N VAL A 13 10.16 11.91 -0.69
CA VAL A 13 10.64 10.62 -1.22
C VAL A 13 12.11 10.51 -0.87
N VAL A 14 12.43 9.54 -0.01
CA VAL A 14 13.79 9.25 0.46
C VAL A 14 14.37 8.02 -0.22
N ASP A 15 15.68 7.82 -0.11
CA ASP A 15 16.34 6.60 -0.55
C ASP A 15 15.81 5.39 0.22
N HIS A 16 15.97 4.20 -0.38
CA HIS A 16 15.57 2.96 0.27
C HIS A 16 16.28 2.78 1.61
N ASP A 17 15.50 2.52 2.65
CA ASP A 17 16.00 2.18 3.99
C ASP A 17 15.80 0.66 4.23
N PRO A 18 16.88 -0.10 4.41
CA PRO A 18 16.81 -1.54 4.69
C PRO A 18 15.98 -1.91 5.93
N SER A 19 15.81 -0.97 6.87
CA SER A 19 14.99 -1.17 8.08
C SER A 19 13.49 -1.33 7.80
N TRP A 20 13.00 -0.88 6.64
CA TRP A 20 11.58 -0.97 6.30
C TRP A 20 11.05 -2.40 6.34
N ARG A 21 11.87 -3.38 5.92
CA ARG A 21 11.50 -4.80 5.99
C ARG A 21 11.30 -5.28 7.43
N ALA A 22 12.18 -4.89 8.34
CA ALA A 22 12.07 -5.24 9.75
C ALA A 22 10.84 -4.56 10.39
N ARG A 23 10.64 -3.27 10.14
CA ARG A 23 9.48 -2.51 10.61
C ARG A 23 8.15 -3.12 10.14
N TYR A 24 8.09 -3.53 8.87
CA TYR A 24 6.93 -4.27 8.35
C TYR A 24 6.73 -5.58 9.13
N ALA A 25 7.79 -6.38 9.32
CA ALA A 25 7.68 -7.68 9.99
C ALA A 25 7.16 -7.55 11.43
N GLU A 26 7.68 -6.59 12.18
CA GLU A 26 7.24 -6.29 13.55
C GLU A 26 5.76 -5.90 13.58
N GLU A 27 5.34 -5.02 12.66
CA GLU A 27 3.97 -4.54 12.62
C GLU A 27 2.98 -5.61 12.11
N ARG A 28 3.39 -6.41 11.11
CA ARG A 28 2.65 -7.60 10.67
C ARG A 28 2.36 -8.54 11.84
N ASP A 29 3.37 -8.87 12.63
CA ASP A 29 3.23 -9.81 13.75
C ASP A 29 2.32 -9.22 14.84
N ARG A 30 2.39 -7.92 15.10
CA ARG A 30 1.53 -7.20 16.02
C ARG A 30 0.06 -7.22 15.57
N ILE A 31 -0.19 -6.99 14.28
CA ILE A 31 -1.53 -7.04 13.69
C ILE A 31 -2.05 -8.48 13.70
N ALA A 32 -1.24 -9.46 13.27
CA ALA A 32 -1.64 -10.86 13.26
C ALA A 32 -2.04 -11.36 14.64
N ALA A 33 -1.27 -11.02 15.68
CA ALA A 33 -1.59 -11.38 17.07
C ALA A 33 -2.91 -10.76 17.56
N ALA A 34 -3.24 -9.55 17.12
CA ALA A 34 -4.44 -8.85 17.56
C ALA A 34 -5.70 -9.28 16.81
N LEU A 35 -5.58 -9.63 15.52
CA LEU A 35 -6.73 -9.90 14.64
C LEU A 35 -7.01 -11.40 14.49
N GLY A 36 -6.01 -12.26 14.72
CA GLY A 36 -6.16 -13.72 14.66
C GLY A 36 -6.80 -14.20 13.34
N ASP A 37 -7.76 -15.10 13.45
CA ASP A 37 -8.44 -15.74 12.30
C ASP A 37 -9.35 -14.79 11.49
N ALA A 38 -9.53 -13.54 11.93
CA ALA A 38 -10.28 -12.54 11.16
C ALA A 38 -9.53 -12.06 9.92
N VAL A 39 -8.25 -12.40 9.79
CA VAL A 39 -7.36 -11.95 8.70
C VAL A 39 -6.79 -13.16 7.97
N LEU A 40 -6.95 -13.18 6.64
CA LEU A 40 -6.44 -14.24 5.77
C LEU A 40 -5.02 -13.99 5.28
N ALA A 41 -4.62 -12.72 5.15
CA ALA A 41 -3.30 -12.33 4.67
C ALA A 41 -2.89 -10.97 5.22
N ILE A 42 -1.60 -10.76 5.44
CA ILE A 42 -1.00 -9.45 5.72
C ILE A 42 0.22 -9.32 4.81
N GLU A 43 0.18 -8.36 3.89
CA GLU A 43 1.19 -8.20 2.85
C GLU A 43 1.88 -6.84 2.96
N HIS A 44 3.20 -6.81 2.74
CA HIS A 44 3.94 -5.55 2.56
C HIS A 44 3.73 -5.06 1.15
N VAL A 45 3.14 -3.89 0.97
CA VAL A 45 2.87 -3.28 -0.34
C VAL A 45 3.47 -1.88 -0.43
N GLY A 46 3.26 -1.21 -1.56
CA GLY A 46 3.78 0.13 -1.78
C GLY A 46 5.29 0.18 -2.00
N GLY A 47 5.84 1.38 -2.02
CA GLY A 47 7.24 1.59 -2.42
C GLY A 47 8.26 1.03 -1.44
N THR A 48 7.93 0.97 -0.14
CA THR A 48 8.83 0.44 0.90
C THR A 48 8.96 -1.08 0.85
N ALA A 49 8.06 -1.75 0.13
CA ALA A 49 8.07 -3.20 -0.07
C ALA A 49 9.04 -3.68 -1.17
N VAL A 50 9.58 -2.76 -1.97
CA VAL A 50 10.48 -3.07 -3.10
C VAL A 50 11.92 -2.68 -2.73
N PRO A 51 12.85 -3.66 -2.63
CA PRO A 51 14.24 -3.38 -2.31
C PRO A 51 14.88 -2.37 -3.28
N GLY A 52 15.63 -1.42 -2.74
CA GLY A 52 16.31 -0.39 -3.53
C GLY A 52 15.42 0.75 -4.04
N LEU A 53 14.10 0.64 -3.93
CA LEU A 53 13.18 1.64 -4.46
C LEU A 53 13.06 2.86 -3.52
N PRO A 54 13.35 4.09 -3.98
CA PRO A 54 13.06 5.29 -3.18
C PRO A 54 11.56 5.42 -2.92
N ALA A 55 11.17 5.77 -1.69
CA ALA A 55 9.78 5.87 -1.31
C ALA A 55 9.53 6.92 -0.22
N LYS A 56 8.27 7.23 0.03
CA LYS A 56 7.87 7.88 1.28
C LYS A 56 8.17 6.91 2.43
N PRO A 57 8.73 7.39 3.59
CA PRO A 57 9.12 6.52 4.70
C PRO A 57 7.92 6.03 5.54
N VAL A 58 6.89 5.55 4.87
CA VAL A 58 5.65 5.01 5.45
C VAL A 58 5.51 3.56 5.01
N ILE A 59 5.29 2.67 5.97
CA ILE A 59 5.06 1.25 5.69
C ILE A 59 3.60 1.06 5.32
N ASP A 60 3.36 0.59 4.10
CA ASP A 60 2.01 0.24 3.63
C ASP A 60 1.76 -1.26 3.83
N LEU A 61 0.75 -1.60 4.63
CA LEU A 61 0.30 -2.97 4.85
C LEU A 61 -1.05 -3.20 4.18
N MET A 62 -1.17 -4.31 3.46
CA MET A 62 -2.43 -4.80 2.92
C MET A 62 -2.93 -5.93 3.81
N VAL A 63 -4.07 -5.72 4.47
CA VAL A 63 -4.73 -6.71 5.32
C VAL A 63 -5.87 -7.32 4.55
N GLY A 64 -5.74 -8.59 4.20
CA GLY A 64 -6.71 -9.35 3.44
C GLY A 64 -7.74 -10.03 4.35
N VAL A 65 -9.01 -9.77 4.12
CA VAL A 65 -10.14 -10.40 4.79
C VAL A 65 -10.97 -11.21 3.79
N GLU A 66 -11.87 -12.07 4.28
CA GLU A 66 -12.79 -12.80 3.42
C GLU A 66 -13.89 -11.88 2.89
N ASP A 67 -14.49 -11.09 3.77
CA ASP A 67 -15.63 -10.23 3.50
C ASP A 67 -15.49 -8.92 4.28
N ILE A 68 -15.53 -7.79 3.57
CA ILE A 68 -15.35 -6.47 4.17
C ILE A 68 -16.53 -6.07 5.07
N GLU A 69 -17.73 -6.54 4.76
CA GLU A 69 -18.92 -6.26 5.57
C GLU A 69 -18.87 -6.98 6.93
N ARG A 70 -18.11 -8.05 7.01
CA ARG A 70 -17.87 -8.83 8.23
C ARG A 70 -16.60 -8.44 8.99
N ALA A 71 -15.84 -7.49 8.47
CA ALA A 71 -14.55 -7.08 9.04
C ALA A 71 -14.64 -6.24 10.32
N GLY A 72 -15.81 -6.00 10.88
CA GLY A 72 -16.00 -5.18 12.09
C GLY A 72 -15.07 -5.55 13.26
N PRO A 73 -14.90 -6.81 13.64
CA PRO A 73 -13.94 -7.21 14.68
C PRO A 73 -12.49 -6.85 14.34
N ALA A 74 -12.08 -7.01 13.07
CA ALA A 74 -10.74 -6.65 12.62
C ALA A 74 -10.53 -5.12 12.61
N VAL A 75 -11.54 -4.35 12.22
CA VAL A 75 -11.54 -2.88 12.33
C VAL A 75 -11.35 -2.45 13.78
N ALA A 76 -12.12 -3.01 14.71
CA ALA A 76 -11.98 -2.73 16.15
C ALA A 76 -10.60 -3.11 16.68
N GLY A 77 -10.05 -4.24 16.23
CA GLY A 77 -8.70 -4.68 16.59
C GLY A 77 -7.61 -3.69 16.17
N LEU A 78 -7.67 -3.16 14.95
CA LEU A 78 -6.73 -2.12 14.49
C LEU A 78 -6.88 -0.82 15.29
N ILE A 79 -8.10 -0.40 15.61
CA ILE A 79 -8.33 0.79 16.46
C ILE A 79 -7.71 0.56 17.85
N ASN A 80 -7.87 -0.61 18.45
CA ASN A 80 -7.28 -0.96 19.75
C ASN A 80 -5.73 -1.00 19.70
N LEU A 81 -5.14 -1.29 18.53
CA LEU A 81 -3.70 -1.16 18.30
C LEU A 81 -3.23 0.29 18.13
N GLY A 82 -4.13 1.27 18.18
CA GLY A 82 -3.82 2.69 18.06
C GLY A 82 -3.89 3.24 16.64
N TYR A 83 -4.39 2.47 15.69
CA TYR A 83 -4.65 3.00 14.34
C TYR A 83 -5.84 3.95 14.34
N GLU A 84 -5.71 5.02 13.58
CA GLU A 84 -6.83 5.91 13.26
C GLU A 84 -7.55 5.36 12.02
N TYR A 85 -8.81 5.03 12.17
CA TYR A 85 -9.68 4.66 11.06
C TYR A 85 -10.13 5.90 10.28
N VAL A 86 -10.09 5.85 8.95
CA VAL A 86 -10.38 6.98 8.05
C VAL A 86 -11.50 6.61 7.07
N PRO A 87 -12.78 6.61 7.52
CA PRO A 87 -13.91 6.14 6.70
C PRO A 87 -14.22 7.06 5.51
N GLU A 88 -13.70 8.28 5.46
CA GLU A 88 -13.97 9.23 4.39
C GLU A 88 -13.55 8.71 3.00
N PHE A 89 -12.57 7.80 2.96
CA PHE A 89 -12.13 7.19 1.70
C PHE A 89 -13.00 6.03 1.21
N GLU A 90 -14.02 5.61 1.96
CA GLU A 90 -14.94 4.55 1.54
C GLU A 90 -15.91 5.01 0.47
N SER A 91 -16.17 6.31 0.38
CA SER A 91 -16.98 6.88 -0.72
C SER A 91 -16.35 6.65 -2.10
N GLU A 92 -15.00 6.57 -2.16
CA GLU A 92 -14.25 6.31 -3.40
C GLU A 92 -14.01 4.81 -3.60
N LEU A 93 -13.79 4.06 -2.51
CA LEU A 93 -13.49 2.63 -2.51
C LEU A 93 -14.28 1.92 -1.39
N PRO A 94 -15.55 1.56 -1.64
CA PRO A 94 -16.46 0.99 -0.62
C PRO A 94 -15.95 -0.31 0.01
N ASP A 95 -15.22 -1.12 -0.77
CA ASP A 95 -14.68 -2.40 -0.33
C ASP A 95 -13.32 -2.27 0.37
N ARG A 96 -12.90 -1.05 0.74
CA ARG A 96 -11.66 -0.81 1.46
C ARG A 96 -11.92 -0.08 2.77
N ARG A 97 -11.31 -0.57 3.86
CA ARG A 97 -11.15 0.17 5.12
C ARG A 97 -9.71 0.68 5.20
N TYR A 98 -9.55 1.98 5.44
CA TYR A 98 -8.24 2.60 5.48
C TYR A 98 -7.89 3.09 6.87
N PHE A 99 -6.65 2.82 7.28
CA PHE A 99 -6.14 3.20 8.59
C PHE A 99 -4.75 3.80 8.49
N ARG A 100 -4.39 4.64 9.46
CA ARG A 100 -3.06 5.22 9.57
C ARG A 100 -2.58 5.23 11.01
N LEU A 101 -1.27 5.16 11.21
CA LEU A 101 -0.63 5.17 12.51
C LEU A 101 0.48 6.21 12.55
N GLY A 102 0.58 6.93 13.68
CA GLY A 102 1.67 7.87 13.94
C GLY A 102 1.39 9.33 13.53
N THR A 103 2.16 10.24 14.11
CA THR A 103 2.18 11.66 13.76
C THR A 103 3.62 12.15 13.90
N PRO A 104 4.40 12.25 12.77
CA PRO A 104 4.03 11.96 11.40
C PRO A 104 3.61 10.49 11.15
N GLU A 105 2.87 10.25 10.06
CA GLU A 105 2.41 8.91 9.70
C GLU A 105 3.58 7.97 9.46
N THR A 106 3.55 6.80 10.10
CA THR A 106 4.58 5.76 10.01
C THR A 106 4.12 4.49 9.32
N HIS A 107 2.82 4.19 9.43
CA HIS A 107 2.20 3.01 8.83
C HIS A 107 0.81 3.36 8.27
N HIS A 108 0.49 2.76 7.13
CA HIS A 108 -0.86 2.71 6.57
C HIS A 108 -1.33 1.27 6.49
N VAL A 109 -2.60 1.04 6.77
CA VAL A 109 -3.26 -0.25 6.56
C VAL A 109 -4.41 -0.07 5.59
N HIS A 110 -4.40 -0.91 4.55
CA HIS A 110 -5.49 -1.08 3.59
C HIS A 110 -6.12 -2.45 3.85
N MET A 111 -7.29 -2.48 4.44
CA MET A 111 -8.05 -3.72 4.67
C MET A 111 -9.04 -3.89 3.53
N VAL A 112 -8.96 -5.03 2.83
CA VAL A 112 -9.76 -5.33 1.63
C VAL A 112 -10.04 -6.83 1.55
N PRO A 113 -11.06 -7.28 0.80
CA PRO A 113 -11.22 -8.70 0.49
C PRO A 113 -10.01 -9.22 -0.30
N VAL A 114 -9.53 -10.43 0.04
CA VAL A 114 -8.40 -11.06 -0.71
C VAL A 114 -8.77 -11.35 -2.17
N SER A 115 -10.05 -11.50 -2.47
CA SER A 115 -10.57 -11.71 -3.83
C SER A 115 -10.68 -10.44 -4.66
N SER A 116 -10.49 -9.25 -4.06
CA SER A 116 -10.64 -7.97 -4.75
C SER A 116 -9.52 -7.72 -5.76
N ASP A 117 -9.84 -7.05 -6.86
CA ASP A 117 -8.82 -6.57 -7.81
C ASP A 117 -7.81 -5.65 -7.13
N TYR A 118 -8.26 -4.84 -6.17
CA TYR A 118 -7.37 -3.96 -5.39
C TYR A 118 -6.27 -4.75 -4.69
N PHE A 119 -6.60 -5.87 -4.04
CA PHE A 119 -5.62 -6.74 -3.39
C PHE A 119 -4.64 -7.32 -4.42
N GLN A 120 -5.17 -7.93 -5.47
CA GLN A 120 -4.38 -8.63 -6.49
C GLN A 120 -3.44 -7.68 -7.26
N GLU A 121 -3.94 -6.53 -7.68
CA GLU A 121 -3.14 -5.54 -8.44
C GLU A 121 -1.97 -4.97 -7.64
N HIS A 122 -2.16 -4.73 -6.34
CA HIS A 122 -1.06 -4.26 -5.49
C HIS A 122 0.05 -5.30 -5.33
N LEU A 123 -0.31 -6.59 -5.23
CA LEU A 123 0.67 -7.68 -5.21
C LEU A 123 1.37 -7.81 -6.55
N LEU A 124 0.64 -7.83 -7.65
CA LEU A 124 1.20 -7.89 -9.02
C LEU A 124 2.17 -6.74 -9.26
N PHE A 125 1.79 -5.53 -8.94
CA PHE A 125 2.64 -4.34 -9.10
C PHE A 125 3.93 -4.44 -8.28
N ARG A 126 3.81 -4.81 -6.99
CA ARG A 126 4.95 -5.01 -6.10
C ARG A 126 5.92 -6.05 -6.63
N ASP A 127 5.39 -7.21 -6.98
CA ASP A 127 6.21 -8.36 -7.38
C ASP A 127 6.87 -8.11 -8.74
N TRP A 128 6.14 -7.49 -9.67
CA TRP A 128 6.73 -7.02 -10.93
C TRP A 128 7.94 -6.10 -10.71
N LEU A 129 7.82 -5.10 -9.85
CA LEU A 129 8.94 -4.19 -9.59
C LEU A 129 10.12 -4.89 -8.90
N ARG A 130 9.88 -5.94 -8.12
CA ARG A 130 10.94 -6.76 -7.52
C ARG A 130 11.72 -7.58 -8.56
N GLU A 131 11.03 -8.05 -9.59
CA GLU A 131 11.57 -8.88 -10.66
C GLU A 131 12.16 -8.05 -11.81
N HIS A 132 11.76 -6.78 -11.94
CA HIS A 132 12.17 -5.88 -13.03
C HIS A 132 12.88 -4.62 -12.49
N PRO A 133 14.21 -4.71 -12.20
CA PRO A 133 14.96 -3.59 -11.60
C PRO A 133 14.92 -2.29 -12.42
N GLN A 134 14.87 -2.40 -13.76
CA GLN A 134 14.77 -1.23 -14.64
C GLN A 134 13.43 -0.49 -14.45
N ALA A 135 12.32 -1.22 -14.38
CA ALA A 135 11.01 -0.63 -14.10
C ALA A 135 10.97 0.00 -12.70
N ALA A 136 11.60 -0.63 -11.71
CA ALA A 136 11.74 -0.08 -10.36
C ALA A 136 12.53 1.24 -10.37
N GLU A 137 13.63 1.32 -11.12
CA GLU A 137 14.43 2.54 -11.27
C GLU A 137 13.62 3.67 -11.93
N GLU A 138 12.92 3.37 -13.03
CA GLU A 138 12.04 4.33 -13.73
C GLU A 138 10.93 4.84 -12.79
N TYR A 139 10.30 3.95 -12.03
CA TYR A 139 9.30 4.34 -11.05
C TYR A 139 9.88 5.19 -9.92
N GLY A 140 11.10 4.90 -9.48
CA GLY A 140 11.84 5.72 -8.53
C GLY A 140 12.07 7.15 -9.03
N LYS A 141 12.53 7.30 -10.29
CA LYS A 141 12.71 8.59 -10.96
C LYS A 141 11.39 9.36 -11.08
N LEU A 142 10.32 8.68 -11.51
CA LEU A 142 8.98 9.26 -11.59
C LEU A 142 8.53 9.82 -10.26
N LYS A 143 8.63 9.03 -9.17
CA LYS A 143 8.21 9.45 -7.83
C LYS A 143 8.99 10.66 -7.32
N ARG A 144 10.30 10.72 -7.53
CA ARG A 144 11.12 11.89 -7.16
C ARG A 144 10.69 13.14 -7.95
N GLY A 145 10.49 12.99 -9.26
CA GLY A 145 10.03 14.09 -10.11
C GLY A 145 8.64 14.60 -9.70
N LEU A 146 7.71 13.70 -9.38
CA LEU A 146 6.38 14.06 -8.89
C LEU A 146 6.44 14.73 -7.50
N ALA A 147 7.26 14.23 -6.58
CA ALA A 147 7.43 14.81 -5.26
C ALA A 147 8.02 16.23 -5.31
N SER A 148 8.95 16.49 -6.24
CA SER A 148 9.50 17.81 -6.47
C SER A 148 8.45 18.79 -7.01
N ARG A 149 7.64 18.36 -7.98
CA ARG A 149 6.62 19.21 -8.64
C ARG A 149 5.38 19.43 -7.77
N HIS A 150 4.98 18.44 -6.99
CA HIS A 150 3.73 18.40 -6.23
C HIS A 150 3.98 18.24 -4.72
N ARG A 151 4.99 18.96 -4.20
CA ARG A 151 5.48 18.81 -2.83
C ARG A 151 4.38 18.95 -1.77
N LEU A 152 3.43 19.85 -1.97
CA LEU A 152 2.31 20.11 -1.05
C LEU A 152 0.97 19.61 -1.57
N ASP A 153 0.95 19.00 -2.76
CA ASP A 153 -0.24 18.45 -3.39
C ASP A 153 -0.16 16.93 -3.47
N ARG A 154 -0.65 16.28 -2.40
CA ARG A 154 -0.66 14.81 -2.30
C ARG A 154 -1.56 14.15 -3.34
N GLU A 155 -2.61 14.83 -3.77
CA GLU A 155 -3.54 14.31 -4.77
C GLU A 155 -2.88 14.28 -6.15
N ALA A 156 -2.29 15.40 -6.61
CA ALA A 156 -1.55 15.45 -7.85
C ALA A 156 -0.35 14.48 -7.86
N TYR A 157 0.34 14.32 -6.72
CA TYR A 157 1.39 13.31 -6.58
C TYR A 157 0.85 11.88 -6.77
N ARG A 158 -0.31 11.56 -6.19
CA ARG A 158 -0.93 10.23 -6.36
C ARG A 158 -1.40 10.01 -7.79
N ALA A 159 -2.12 10.97 -8.36
CA ALA A 159 -2.63 10.92 -9.73
C ALA A 159 -1.50 10.75 -10.76
N GLY A 160 -0.37 11.44 -10.57
CA GLY A 160 0.77 11.35 -11.49
C GLY A 160 1.44 9.97 -11.55
N LYS A 161 1.19 9.06 -10.61
CA LYS A 161 1.70 7.69 -10.62
C LYS A 161 0.81 6.70 -11.37
N VAL A 162 -0.48 7.02 -11.50
CA VAL A 162 -1.50 6.09 -12.02
C VAL A 162 -1.14 5.52 -13.39
N PRO A 163 -0.74 6.31 -14.41
CA PRO A 163 -0.43 5.77 -15.73
C PRO A 163 0.71 4.73 -15.71
N PHE A 164 1.73 4.94 -14.87
CA PHE A 164 2.82 3.99 -14.72
C PHE A 164 2.34 2.69 -14.06
N ILE A 165 1.55 2.80 -13.00
CA ILE A 165 1.00 1.65 -12.27
C ILE A 165 0.13 0.80 -13.20
N GLU A 166 -0.78 1.42 -13.96
CA GLU A 166 -1.65 0.73 -14.92
C GLU A 166 -0.85 0.00 -16.00
N THR A 167 0.20 0.63 -16.52
CA THR A 167 1.09 0.01 -17.52
C THR A 167 1.78 -1.23 -16.95
N VAL A 168 2.30 -1.15 -15.74
CA VAL A 168 2.99 -2.27 -15.07
C VAL A 168 2.00 -3.39 -14.75
N VAL A 169 0.84 -3.10 -14.18
CA VAL A 169 -0.18 -4.11 -13.86
C VAL A 169 -0.66 -4.83 -15.13
N ALA A 170 -0.85 -4.10 -16.23
CA ALA A 170 -1.22 -4.70 -17.52
C ALA A 170 -0.11 -5.61 -18.08
N ALA A 171 1.16 -5.25 -17.91
CA ALA A 171 2.29 -6.08 -18.30
C ALA A 171 2.37 -7.35 -17.45
N ALA A 172 2.27 -7.21 -16.13
CA ALA A 172 2.29 -8.33 -15.18
C ALA A 172 1.15 -9.35 -15.44
N ARG A 173 -0.04 -8.85 -15.74
CA ARG A 173 -1.19 -9.72 -16.09
C ARG A 173 -0.96 -10.50 -17.37
N ARG A 174 -0.34 -9.89 -18.41
CA ARG A 174 -0.02 -10.60 -19.66
C ARG A 174 0.97 -11.72 -19.43
N GLU A 175 2.07 -11.45 -18.73
CA GLU A 175 3.09 -12.44 -18.41
C GLU A 175 2.52 -13.61 -17.60
N ALA A 176 1.70 -13.35 -16.60
CA ALA A 176 1.01 -14.38 -15.82
C ALA A 176 0.02 -15.21 -16.66
N GLY A 177 -0.61 -14.64 -17.69
CA GLY A 177 -1.48 -15.32 -18.64
C GLY A 177 -0.71 -16.23 -19.62
N GLU A 178 0.38 -15.73 -20.16
CA GLU A 178 1.25 -16.48 -21.08
C GLU A 178 1.93 -17.67 -20.40
N GLY A 179 2.28 -17.56 -19.11
CA GLY A 179 2.85 -18.66 -18.33
C GLY A 179 1.88 -19.82 -18.08
N ARG A 180 0.57 -19.58 -18.12
CA ARG A 180 -0.45 -20.64 -17.96
C ARG A 180 -0.68 -21.41 -19.25
N ASP A 181 -0.60 -20.77 -20.42
CA ASP A 181 -0.79 -21.42 -21.73
C ASP A 181 0.38 -22.35 -22.11
N GLN A 182 1.57 -22.13 -21.57
CA GLN A 182 2.73 -22.97 -21.83
C GLN A 182 2.82 -24.22 -20.91
N SER A 183 1.94 -24.34 -19.93
CA SER A 183 1.93 -25.44 -18.93
C SER A 183 0.77 -26.41 -19.10
N SER A 184 0.05 -26.39 -20.25
CA SER A 184 -1.10 -27.26 -20.55
C SER A 184 -0.79 -28.32 -21.59
#